data_163293fa4fac97071a33c11852070c67
#
_entry.id   163293fa4fac97071a33c11852070c67
#
_cell.length_a   1.000
_cell.length_b   1.000
_cell.length_c   1.000
_cell.angle_alpha   90.00
_cell.angle_beta   90.00
_cell.angle_gamma   90.00
#
_symmetry.space_group_name_H-M   'P 1'
#
loop_
_entity.id
_entity.type
_entity.pdbx_description
1 polymer ?
#
loop_
_entity_poly.entity_id
_entity_poly.type
_entity_poly.pdbx_seq_one_letter_code
_entity_poly.pdbx_strand_id
1 'polypeptide(L)'
;MKRLLTFIIAAIIFFPCGAQSWEEIKSSRQYIYGEGWGSSDAEADKNALADLISKISVQVQSSFTLTEDELSHNGQVDGETYARSKVQTYSQATLTNTEKIVIEYEPDAHVGRYILKSEISRIFEARRRRIDEMLGLAETAEKNAKIDDALRYYYWAYAMLKTLQHPNEVRDSNNHLLSTWIPAQMNDIFDGIKVRPMRKTSDNVLEVAVTYKDKPVASYDYTYFDGQNWSNIYSAKDGRGVIELNPGAITDNLRLKSEYEYRGEAHIDSEIDAVMSTVRGQAFRKSYINVSGDTPSVAATREAEAAIETAPVTNAIEYLSNDTEYRKTIDKVLAAITAKDYAAAEKHFTPQGAEMFRSLINYGRARVLDTSGLTFYQNGDRVVCRNAKMSFSFRNGLRKSFVEDVVFTFDSKKRIDYIAFGLGEKAEHDILNNDEWNEATRKALMNFLENYKTAFALKRIDYLRNVFDDNAVIISGCVITPGGNRFADSNSHYAQNQYVRYTREGKNEYIARMARSFASKEFINIRFSDNSVKKLGKGMESYAIQIKQDYYSSNYGDTGYLFLYVDINDPENPIIKVRTWQPKPDPKFKLIDAGYF
;
A
#
# COMPACT_ATOMS: atom_id res chain seq x y z
N MET A 1 9.32 80.72 -6.85
CA MET A 1 8.76 79.33 -7.02
C MET A 1 9.18 78.55 -5.77
N LYS A 2 8.28 78.43 -4.80
CA LYS A 2 8.50 77.72 -3.52
C LYS A 2 8.02 76.28 -3.69
N ARG A 3 8.90 75.28 -3.55
CA ARG A 3 8.53 73.86 -3.48
C ARG A 3 8.17 73.56 -2.03
N LEU A 4 6.93 73.17 -1.82
CA LEU A 4 6.39 72.64 -0.58
C LEU A 4 6.80 71.18 -0.46
N LEU A 5 7.59 70.82 0.52
CA LEU A 5 7.97 69.44 0.85
C LEU A 5 6.94 68.96 1.88
N THR A 6 6.05 68.06 1.46
CA THR A 6 5.07 67.41 2.37
C THR A 6 5.71 66.18 2.96
N PHE A 7 6.06 66.20 4.24
CA PHE A 7 6.47 65.03 5.01
C PHE A 7 5.21 64.20 5.35
N ILE A 8 5.12 63.00 4.74
CA ILE A 8 4.17 61.97 5.17
C ILE A 8 4.87 61.19 6.28
N ILE A 9 4.46 61.39 7.52
CA ILE A 9 4.83 60.55 8.65
C ILE A 9 3.96 59.29 8.56
N ALA A 10 4.55 58.20 8.09
CA ALA A 10 3.93 56.87 8.21
C ALA A 10 4.06 56.45 9.68
N ALA A 11 2.94 56.53 10.40
CA ALA A 11 2.84 55.90 11.72
C ALA A 11 2.88 54.37 11.53
N ILE A 12 4.05 53.79 11.74
CA ILE A 12 4.22 52.36 11.89
C ILE A 12 3.55 51.99 13.23
N ILE A 13 2.35 51.51 13.17
CA ILE A 13 1.67 50.89 14.31
C ILE A 13 2.43 49.57 14.54
N PHE A 14 3.36 49.56 15.44
CA PHE A 14 3.91 48.32 16.04
C PHE A 14 2.75 47.69 16.81
N PHE A 15 2.12 46.68 16.26
CA PHE A 15 1.41 45.73 17.09
C PHE A 15 2.48 44.96 17.87
N PRO A 16 2.53 45.09 19.21
CA PRO A 16 3.34 44.17 19.97
C PRO A 16 2.78 42.78 19.76
N CYS A 17 3.52 41.90 19.12
CA CYS A 17 3.30 40.47 19.16
C CYS A 17 3.66 40.00 20.59
N GLY A 18 2.87 40.44 21.57
CA GLY A 18 2.98 39.97 22.95
C GLY A 18 2.49 38.54 22.98
N ALA A 19 3.32 37.61 23.44
CA ALA A 19 2.86 36.29 23.83
C ALA A 19 1.67 36.47 24.80
N GLN A 20 0.51 35.92 24.49
CA GLN A 20 -0.67 36.01 25.35
C GLN A 20 -0.33 35.41 26.72
N SER A 21 -0.69 36.12 27.77
CA SER A 21 -0.47 35.62 29.13
C SER A 21 -1.45 34.45 29.42
N TRP A 22 -1.05 33.56 30.29
CA TRP A 22 -1.89 32.43 30.69
C TRP A 22 -3.25 32.89 31.25
N GLU A 23 -3.30 33.96 32.00
CA GLU A 23 -4.52 34.53 32.53
C GLU A 23 -5.46 35.10 31.45
N GLU A 24 -4.91 35.67 30.37
CA GLU A 24 -5.69 36.09 29.21
C GLU A 24 -6.33 34.89 28.50
N ILE A 25 -5.58 33.79 28.34
CA ILE A 25 -6.09 32.55 27.75
C ILE A 25 -7.24 31.99 28.60
N LYS A 26 -7.07 31.87 29.91
CA LYS A 26 -8.08 31.37 30.82
C LYS A 26 -9.38 32.22 30.85
N SER A 27 -9.22 33.53 30.78
CA SER A 27 -10.36 34.45 30.78
C SER A 27 -11.07 34.56 29.45
N SER A 28 -10.45 34.15 28.37
CA SER A 28 -10.98 34.23 27.02
C SER A 28 -11.98 33.11 26.71
N ARG A 29 -13.15 33.48 26.17
CA ARG A 29 -14.14 32.51 25.68
C ARG A 29 -13.75 31.82 24.37
N GLN A 30 -12.64 32.24 23.75
CA GLN A 30 -12.20 31.72 22.46
C GLN A 30 -11.34 30.44 22.59
N TYR A 31 -10.79 30.20 23.78
CA TYR A 31 -9.91 29.05 24.02
C TYR A 31 -10.60 27.95 24.83
N ILE A 32 -10.12 26.73 24.63
CA ILE A 32 -10.23 25.64 25.59
C ILE A 32 -8.82 25.40 26.12
N TYR A 33 -8.67 25.24 27.42
CA TYR A 33 -7.38 25.05 28.06
C TYR A 33 -7.41 23.93 29.09
N GLY A 34 -6.24 23.31 29.29
CA GLY A 34 -5.98 22.34 30.34
C GLY A 34 -4.76 22.72 31.15
N GLU A 35 -4.73 22.41 32.42
CA GLU A 35 -3.63 22.64 33.35
C GLU A 35 -3.11 21.31 33.87
N GLY A 36 -1.80 21.23 34.09
CA GLY A 36 -1.16 20.04 34.64
C GLY A 36 0.03 20.41 35.52
N TRP A 37 0.17 19.67 36.60
CA TRP A 37 1.25 19.78 37.55
C TRP A 37 2.04 18.48 37.57
N GLY A 38 3.32 18.55 37.88
CA GLY A 38 4.20 17.38 37.97
C GLY A 38 5.55 17.72 38.54
N SER A 39 6.29 16.69 38.91
CA SER A 39 7.68 16.81 39.38
C SER A 39 8.67 17.17 38.25
N SER A 40 8.22 17.12 37.01
CA SER A 40 8.99 17.52 35.81
C SER A 40 8.07 18.18 34.78
N ASP A 41 8.68 18.99 33.90
CA ASP A 41 7.99 19.60 32.76
C ASP A 41 7.27 18.58 31.88
N ALA A 42 7.85 17.40 31.70
CA ALA A 42 7.26 16.34 30.89
C ALA A 42 6.02 15.74 31.54
N GLU A 43 6.02 15.57 32.87
CA GLU A 43 4.88 15.07 33.62
C GLU A 43 3.76 16.11 33.68
N ALA A 44 4.10 17.37 33.96
CA ALA A 44 3.14 18.47 33.98
C ALA A 44 2.49 18.66 32.60
N ASP A 45 3.25 18.58 31.53
CA ASP A 45 2.77 18.68 30.15
C ASP A 45 1.80 17.53 29.78
N LYS A 46 2.11 16.30 30.17
CA LYS A 46 1.23 15.16 29.99
C LYS A 46 -0.10 15.33 30.73
N ASN A 47 -0.06 15.83 31.96
CA ASN A 47 -1.25 16.08 32.77
C ASN A 47 -2.10 17.24 32.21
N ALA A 48 -1.47 18.33 31.77
CA ALA A 48 -2.14 19.44 31.09
C ALA A 48 -2.83 19.00 29.81
N LEU A 49 -2.17 18.15 29.02
CA LEU A 49 -2.71 17.58 27.79
C LEU A 49 -3.93 16.68 28.08
N ALA A 50 -3.87 15.85 29.12
CA ALA A 50 -4.99 15.00 29.53
C ALA A 50 -6.22 15.82 29.98
N ASP A 51 -6.02 16.89 30.74
CA ASP A 51 -7.08 17.81 31.13
C ASP A 51 -7.69 18.53 29.94
N LEU A 52 -6.86 19.04 29.02
CA LEU A 52 -7.31 19.67 27.77
C LEU A 52 -8.15 18.71 26.93
N ILE A 53 -7.70 17.47 26.73
CA ILE A 53 -8.43 16.42 25.99
C ILE A 53 -9.79 16.17 26.62
N SER A 54 -9.87 16.09 27.94
CA SER A 54 -11.13 15.90 28.65
C SER A 54 -12.11 17.05 28.35
N LYS A 55 -11.66 18.30 28.40
CA LYS A 55 -12.47 19.48 28.12
C LYS A 55 -12.89 19.59 26.65
N ILE A 56 -11.98 19.26 25.71
CA ILE A 56 -12.32 19.15 24.28
C ILE A 56 -13.38 18.07 24.07
N SER A 57 -13.22 16.94 24.71
CA SER A 57 -14.16 15.82 24.62
C SER A 57 -15.56 16.22 25.04
N VAL A 58 -15.71 16.96 26.14
CA VAL A 58 -17.01 17.50 26.61
C VAL A 58 -17.59 18.49 25.58
N GLN A 59 -16.77 19.39 25.04
CA GLN A 59 -17.21 20.37 24.04
C GLN A 59 -17.65 19.67 22.74
N VAL A 60 -16.92 18.68 22.29
CA VAL A 60 -17.25 17.90 21.09
C VAL A 60 -18.49 17.06 21.33
N GLN A 61 -18.60 16.38 22.48
CA GLN A 61 -19.77 15.56 22.84
C GLN A 61 -21.06 16.39 22.84
N SER A 62 -21.02 17.63 23.33
CA SER A 62 -22.20 18.52 23.34
C SER A 62 -22.69 18.89 21.92
N SER A 63 -21.84 18.71 20.91
CA SER A 63 -22.14 19.00 19.50
C SER A 63 -22.70 17.79 18.74
N PHE A 64 -22.67 16.59 19.34
CA PHE A 64 -23.17 15.37 18.68
C PHE A 64 -24.62 15.10 19.06
N THR A 65 -25.43 14.90 18.01
CA THR A 65 -26.76 14.29 18.16
C THR A 65 -26.62 12.79 17.91
N LEU A 66 -26.99 11.96 18.89
CA LEU A 66 -27.08 10.52 18.69
C LEU A 66 -28.24 10.24 17.72
N THR A 67 -27.98 9.44 16.69
CA THR A 67 -29.02 9.02 15.74
C THR A 67 -29.89 7.91 16.37
N GLU A 68 -31.15 7.79 15.93
CA GLU A 68 -32.06 6.73 16.43
C GLU A 68 -31.49 5.32 16.22
N ASP A 69 -30.74 5.08 15.15
CA ASP A 69 -30.06 3.81 14.90
C ASP A 69 -28.93 3.52 15.91
N GLU A 70 -28.29 4.54 16.44
CA GLU A 70 -27.24 4.41 17.47
C GLU A 70 -27.86 4.11 18.85
N LEU A 71 -29.09 4.54 19.08
CA LEU A 71 -29.85 4.31 20.31
C LEU A 71 -30.57 2.96 20.32
N SER A 72 -30.95 2.42 19.15
CA SER A 72 -31.83 1.25 19.04
C SER A 72 -31.15 -0.11 19.17
N HIS A 73 -29.81 -0.17 19.19
CA HIS A 73 -29.04 -1.44 19.07
C HIS A 73 -28.49 -2.01 20.37
N ASN A 74 -28.95 -1.74 21.55
CA ASN A 74 -28.66 -2.40 22.85
C ASN A 74 -28.62 -1.46 24.06
N GLY A 75 -29.50 -0.50 24.14
CA GLY A 75 -29.68 0.27 25.38
C GLY A 75 -28.69 1.42 25.56
N GLN A 76 -29.03 2.27 26.52
CA GLN A 76 -28.37 3.55 26.81
C GLN A 76 -26.85 3.48 27.05
N VAL A 77 -26.33 2.34 27.53
CA VAL A 77 -24.90 2.15 27.86
C VAL A 77 -24.01 2.04 26.61
N ASP A 78 -24.51 1.43 25.55
CA ASP A 78 -23.76 1.27 24.28
C ASP A 78 -23.67 2.59 23.50
N GLY A 79 -24.72 3.41 23.53
CA GLY A 79 -24.74 4.73 22.90
C GLY A 79 -23.73 5.69 23.52
N GLU A 80 -23.62 5.72 24.85
CA GLU A 80 -22.63 6.57 25.55
C GLU A 80 -21.19 6.13 25.27
N THR A 81 -20.93 4.83 25.21
CA THR A 81 -19.60 4.29 24.90
C THR A 81 -19.21 4.64 23.46
N TYR A 82 -20.15 4.55 22.52
CA TYR A 82 -19.91 4.90 21.13
C TYR A 82 -19.70 6.41 20.94
N ALA A 83 -20.47 7.26 21.62
CA ALA A 83 -20.25 8.70 21.62
C ALA A 83 -18.87 9.07 22.18
N ARG A 84 -18.43 8.44 23.28
CA ARG A 84 -17.08 8.63 23.83
C ARG A 84 -16.00 8.23 22.84
N SER A 85 -16.17 7.13 22.13
CA SER A 85 -15.22 6.66 21.11
C SER A 85 -15.10 7.67 19.95
N LYS A 86 -16.20 8.22 19.45
CA LYS A 86 -16.18 9.29 18.43
C LYS A 86 -15.43 10.52 18.93
N VAL A 87 -15.73 10.97 20.13
CA VAL A 87 -15.07 12.11 20.78
C VAL A 87 -13.57 11.89 20.90
N GLN A 88 -13.14 10.67 21.22
CA GLN A 88 -11.73 10.31 21.31
C GLN A 88 -11.00 10.48 19.96
N THR A 89 -11.61 10.17 18.82
CA THR A 89 -10.99 10.38 17.50
C THR A 89 -10.72 11.85 17.21
N TYR A 90 -11.61 12.75 17.67
CA TYR A 90 -11.40 14.19 17.53
C TYR A 90 -10.35 14.70 18.51
N SER A 91 -10.37 14.22 19.74
CA SER A 91 -9.38 14.60 20.73
C SER A 91 -7.97 14.26 20.26
N GLN A 92 -7.77 13.09 19.65
CA GLN A 92 -6.48 12.70 19.06
C GLN A 92 -6.08 13.61 17.88
N ALA A 93 -7.03 13.96 17.00
CA ALA A 93 -6.77 14.85 15.88
C ALA A 93 -6.42 16.29 16.31
N THR A 94 -6.97 16.76 17.45
CA THR A 94 -6.71 18.10 17.99
C THR A 94 -5.33 18.22 18.66
N LEU A 95 -4.72 17.12 19.10
CA LEU A 95 -3.46 17.13 19.86
C LEU A 95 -2.29 17.77 19.10
N THR A 96 -2.29 17.68 17.79
CA THR A 96 -1.23 18.24 16.93
C THR A 96 -1.29 19.77 16.84
N ASN A 97 -2.42 20.39 17.21
CA ASN A 97 -2.68 21.82 17.07
C ASN A 97 -2.76 22.55 18.42
N THR A 98 -2.37 21.89 19.52
CA THR A 98 -2.37 22.49 20.85
C THR A 98 -1.10 23.27 21.10
N GLU A 99 -1.20 24.40 21.78
CA GLU A 99 -0.08 25.19 22.23
C GLU A 99 0.23 24.94 23.70
N LYS A 100 1.50 25.17 24.09
CA LYS A 100 2.03 24.94 25.42
C LYS A 100 2.56 26.24 26.01
N ILE A 101 2.24 26.50 27.28
CA ILE A 101 2.86 27.52 28.11
C ILE A 101 3.42 26.86 29.37
N VAL A 102 4.68 27.11 29.69
CA VAL A 102 5.27 26.76 30.98
C VAL A 102 4.99 27.90 31.94
N ILE A 103 4.23 27.63 33.01
CA ILE A 103 3.80 28.60 34.02
C ILE A 103 4.79 28.63 35.16
N GLU A 104 5.19 27.44 35.63
CA GLU A 104 6.22 27.23 36.67
C GLU A 104 7.15 26.11 36.23
N TYR A 105 8.43 26.25 36.55
CA TYR A 105 9.47 25.26 36.21
C TYR A 105 9.70 24.27 37.36
N GLU A 106 10.42 23.20 37.06
CA GLU A 106 10.82 22.20 38.05
C GLU A 106 11.43 22.84 39.32
N PRO A 107 11.23 22.26 40.54
CA PRO A 107 10.69 20.90 40.77
C PRO A 107 9.16 20.81 40.86
N ASP A 108 8.45 21.90 40.94
CA ASP A 108 6.99 21.98 41.02
C ASP A 108 6.45 22.49 39.68
N ALA A 109 6.72 21.75 38.61
CA ALA A 109 6.38 22.18 37.26
C ALA A 109 4.86 22.34 37.05
N HIS A 110 4.45 23.49 36.50
CA HIS A 110 3.07 23.79 36.11
C HIS A 110 3.02 24.18 34.64
N VAL A 111 2.25 23.47 33.85
CA VAL A 111 2.12 23.64 32.42
C VAL A 111 0.65 23.89 32.04
N GLY A 112 0.43 24.87 31.18
CA GLY A 112 -0.83 25.10 30.49
C GLY A 112 -0.77 24.61 29.04
N ARG A 113 -1.83 23.92 28.62
CA ARG A 113 -2.10 23.58 27.21
C ARG A 113 -3.39 24.24 26.77
N TYR A 114 -3.46 24.75 25.54
CA TYR A 114 -4.66 25.37 25.04
C TYR A 114 -4.82 25.22 23.53
N ILE A 115 -6.05 25.42 23.06
CA ILE A 115 -6.43 25.40 21.64
C ILE A 115 -7.56 26.42 21.41
N LEU A 116 -7.57 27.08 20.25
CA LEU A 116 -8.71 27.88 19.83
C LEU A 116 -9.92 26.99 19.52
N LYS A 117 -11.11 27.38 19.97
CA LYS A 117 -12.36 26.68 19.62
C LYS A 117 -12.59 26.62 18.11
N SER A 118 -12.15 27.64 17.36
CA SER A 118 -12.19 27.64 15.90
C SER A 118 -11.34 26.53 15.26
N GLU A 119 -10.25 26.10 15.91
CA GLU A 119 -9.44 24.97 15.40
C GLU A 119 -10.23 23.66 15.43
N ILE A 120 -11.09 23.46 16.43
CA ILE A 120 -11.97 22.29 16.48
C ILE A 120 -12.93 22.30 15.28
N SER A 121 -13.52 23.44 14.96
CA SER A 121 -14.37 23.59 13.77
C SER A 121 -13.59 23.31 12.47
N ARG A 122 -12.34 23.80 12.37
CA ARG A 122 -11.46 23.51 11.22
C ARG A 122 -11.16 22.03 11.06
N ILE A 123 -11.04 21.27 12.14
CA ILE A 123 -10.83 19.82 12.10
C ILE A 123 -12.06 19.12 11.50
N PHE A 124 -13.27 19.52 11.89
CA PHE A 124 -14.49 18.98 11.27
C PHE A 124 -14.56 19.28 9.77
N GLU A 125 -14.23 20.51 9.37
CA GLU A 125 -14.17 20.89 7.95
C GLU A 125 -13.08 20.16 7.19
N ALA A 126 -11.91 19.96 7.79
CA ALA A 126 -10.82 19.19 7.19
C ALA A 126 -11.23 17.73 6.97
N ARG A 127 -11.90 17.12 7.96
CA ARG A 127 -12.44 15.76 7.83
C ARG A 127 -13.50 15.67 6.75
N ARG A 128 -14.35 16.67 6.64
CA ARG A 128 -15.34 16.75 5.57
C ARG A 128 -14.69 16.78 4.17
N ARG A 129 -13.70 17.65 3.96
CA ARG A 129 -12.95 17.69 2.69
C ARG A 129 -12.26 16.38 2.37
N ARG A 130 -11.72 15.71 3.40
CA ARG A 130 -11.08 14.41 3.24
C ARG A 130 -12.06 13.32 2.79
N ILE A 131 -13.29 13.35 3.28
CA ILE A 131 -14.36 12.47 2.79
C ILE A 131 -14.56 12.71 1.29
N ASP A 132 -14.72 13.96 0.86
CA ASP A 132 -14.95 14.31 -0.55
C ASP A 132 -13.75 13.88 -1.43
N GLU A 133 -12.51 14.05 -0.94
CA GLU A 133 -11.30 13.54 -1.64
C GLU A 133 -11.32 12.01 -1.80
N MET A 134 -11.67 11.28 -0.74
CA MET A 134 -11.77 9.81 -0.79
C MET A 134 -12.85 9.35 -1.76
N LEU A 135 -13.99 10.03 -1.82
CA LEU A 135 -15.05 9.72 -2.78
C LEU A 135 -14.57 9.90 -4.22
N GLY A 136 -13.84 10.98 -4.51
CA GLY A 136 -13.23 11.19 -5.83
C GLY A 136 -12.19 10.13 -6.19
N LEU A 137 -11.40 9.67 -5.22
CA LEU A 137 -10.46 8.55 -5.41
C LEU A 137 -11.19 7.23 -5.64
N ALA A 138 -12.27 6.97 -4.90
CA ALA A 138 -13.09 5.78 -5.05
C ALA A 138 -13.72 5.68 -6.44
N GLU A 139 -14.34 6.77 -6.92
CA GLU A 139 -14.92 6.84 -8.27
C GLU A 139 -13.85 6.64 -9.37
N THR A 140 -12.67 7.22 -9.18
CA THR A 140 -11.57 7.07 -10.13
C THR A 140 -11.06 5.62 -10.15
N ALA A 141 -10.94 4.99 -8.99
CA ALA A 141 -10.54 3.59 -8.87
C ALA A 141 -11.57 2.66 -9.52
N GLU A 142 -12.88 2.90 -9.27
CA GLU A 142 -13.97 2.13 -9.88
C GLU A 142 -13.94 2.20 -11.41
N LYS A 143 -13.80 3.41 -11.98
CA LYS A 143 -13.71 3.62 -13.43
C LYS A 143 -12.55 2.84 -14.07
N ASN A 144 -11.47 2.64 -13.31
CA ASN A 144 -10.29 1.89 -13.74
C ASN A 144 -10.33 0.40 -13.33
N ALA A 145 -11.49 -0.10 -12.90
CA ALA A 145 -11.68 -1.47 -12.41
C ALA A 145 -10.71 -1.90 -11.27
N LYS A 146 -10.20 -0.93 -10.50
CA LYS A 146 -9.42 -1.14 -9.27
C LYS A 146 -10.39 -1.26 -8.10
N ILE A 147 -11.00 -2.42 -7.98
CA ILE A 147 -12.14 -2.62 -7.09
C ILE A 147 -11.72 -2.64 -5.62
N ASP A 148 -10.52 -3.14 -5.33
CA ASP A 148 -9.91 -3.09 -4.00
C ASP A 148 -9.75 -1.64 -3.51
N ASP A 149 -9.17 -0.76 -4.34
CA ASP A 149 -9.02 0.66 -4.04
C ASP A 149 -10.39 1.36 -3.90
N ALA A 150 -11.32 1.09 -4.82
CA ALA A 150 -12.65 1.70 -4.79
C ALA A 150 -13.40 1.37 -3.49
N LEU A 151 -13.48 0.10 -3.12
CA LEU A 151 -14.15 -0.36 -1.90
C LEU A 151 -13.48 0.22 -0.64
N ARG A 152 -12.14 0.26 -0.60
CA ARG A 152 -11.38 0.82 0.50
C ARG A 152 -11.70 2.30 0.71
N TYR A 153 -11.63 3.11 -0.33
CA TYR A 153 -11.88 4.54 -0.22
C TYR A 153 -13.36 4.85 0.10
N TYR A 154 -14.32 4.15 -0.50
CA TYR A 154 -15.73 4.29 -0.11
C TYR A 154 -15.95 3.94 1.35
N TYR A 155 -15.40 2.81 1.82
CA TYR A 155 -15.60 2.39 3.20
C TYR A 155 -14.94 3.32 4.21
N TRP A 156 -13.72 3.77 3.97
CA TRP A 156 -13.03 4.73 4.84
C TRP A 156 -13.75 6.08 4.84
N ALA A 157 -14.21 6.57 3.70
CA ALA A 157 -15.05 7.77 3.62
C ALA A 157 -16.34 7.60 4.44
N TYR A 158 -16.99 6.44 4.36
CA TYR A 158 -18.18 6.12 5.13
C TYR A 158 -17.90 6.04 6.64
N ALA A 159 -16.80 5.43 7.03
CA ALA A 159 -16.38 5.38 8.43
C ALA A 159 -16.10 6.78 8.98
N MET A 160 -15.38 7.62 8.23
CA MET A 160 -15.13 9.02 8.59
C MET A 160 -16.44 9.84 8.66
N LEU A 161 -17.36 9.63 7.71
CA LEU A 161 -18.67 10.28 7.73
C LEU A 161 -19.43 10.03 9.03
N LYS A 162 -19.42 8.79 9.53
CA LYS A 162 -20.05 8.42 10.81
C LYS A 162 -19.48 9.19 12.01
N THR A 163 -18.29 9.76 11.89
CA THR A 163 -17.67 10.57 12.95
C THR A 163 -18.03 12.05 12.87
N LEU A 164 -18.70 12.52 11.83
CA LEU A 164 -19.15 13.91 11.73
C LEU A 164 -20.32 14.20 12.70
N GLN A 165 -20.55 15.46 12.99
CA GLN A 165 -21.58 15.92 13.93
C GLN A 165 -23.00 15.51 13.50
N HIS A 166 -23.32 15.68 12.22
CA HIS A 166 -24.63 15.37 11.63
C HIS A 166 -24.45 14.48 10.38
N PRO A 167 -24.02 13.21 10.53
CA PRO A 167 -23.66 12.38 9.39
C PRO A 167 -24.81 12.15 8.40
N ASN A 168 -26.05 12.17 8.89
CA ASN A 168 -27.25 11.94 8.09
C ASN A 168 -27.73 13.18 7.32
N GLU A 169 -27.06 14.32 7.44
CA GLU A 169 -27.39 15.55 6.72
C GLU A 169 -26.33 15.91 5.67
N VAL A 170 -25.22 15.20 5.68
CA VAL A 170 -24.06 15.49 4.82
C VAL A 170 -24.36 15.14 3.38
N ARG A 171 -24.18 16.12 2.47
CA ARG A 171 -24.40 15.96 1.03
C ARG A 171 -23.12 16.29 0.26
N ASP A 172 -22.90 15.62 -0.86
CA ASP A 172 -21.84 15.95 -1.81
C ASP A 172 -22.22 17.16 -2.70
N SER A 173 -21.34 17.51 -3.63
CA SER A 173 -21.58 18.59 -4.61
C SER A 173 -22.75 18.30 -5.57
N ASN A 174 -23.13 17.03 -5.74
CA ASN A 174 -24.24 16.59 -6.56
C ASN A 174 -25.55 16.44 -5.78
N ASN A 175 -25.55 16.91 -4.51
CA ASN A 175 -26.68 16.84 -3.59
C ASN A 175 -27.08 15.42 -3.15
N HIS A 176 -26.21 14.42 -3.28
CA HIS A 176 -26.44 13.09 -2.76
C HIS A 176 -26.27 13.08 -1.24
N LEU A 177 -27.19 12.44 -0.53
CA LEU A 177 -27.07 12.20 0.91
C LEU A 177 -26.06 11.10 1.17
N LEU A 178 -24.88 11.43 1.67
CA LEU A 178 -23.73 10.53 1.73
C LEU A 178 -23.96 9.30 2.60
N SER A 179 -24.75 9.41 3.68
CA SER A 179 -25.06 8.30 4.59
C SER A 179 -25.80 7.14 3.90
N THR A 180 -26.54 7.41 2.83
CA THR A 180 -27.24 6.41 2.03
C THR A 180 -26.56 6.14 0.69
N TRP A 181 -25.98 7.16 0.10
CA TRP A 181 -25.35 7.06 -1.21
C TRP A 181 -24.08 6.18 -1.19
N ILE A 182 -23.19 6.37 -0.21
CA ILE A 182 -21.95 5.55 -0.14
C ILE A 182 -22.26 4.06 0.01
N PRO A 183 -23.12 3.62 0.95
CA PRO A 183 -23.53 2.21 1.01
C PRO A 183 -24.17 1.69 -0.28
N ALA A 184 -24.94 2.51 -0.98
CA ALA A 184 -25.53 2.15 -2.26
C ALA A 184 -24.45 1.91 -3.33
N GLN A 185 -23.48 2.82 -3.47
CA GLN A 185 -22.34 2.63 -4.39
C GLN A 185 -21.55 1.35 -4.09
N MET A 186 -21.28 1.07 -2.82
CA MET A 186 -20.62 -0.17 -2.42
C MET A 186 -21.44 -1.41 -2.81
N ASN A 187 -22.75 -1.38 -2.59
CA ASN A 187 -23.64 -2.47 -2.99
C ASN A 187 -23.67 -2.66 -4.52
N ASP A 188 -23.66 -1.58 -5.30
CA ASP A 188 -23.60 -1.63 -6.77
C ASP A 188 -22.28 -2.23 -7.26
N ILE A 189 -21.17 -1.93 -6.56
CA ILE A 189 -19.88 -2.57 -6.85
C ILE A 189 -19.98 -4.08 -6.59
N PHE A 190 -20.48 -4.52 -5.43
CA PHE A 190 -20.62 -5.93 -5.11
C PHE A 190 -21.50 -6.67 -6.13
N ASP A 191 -22.62 -6.08 -6.54
CA ASP A 191 -23.52 -6.65 -7.55
C ASP A 191 -22.86 -6.73 -8.94
N GLY A 192 -21.94 -5.84 -9.24
CA GLY A 192 -21.20 -5.80 -10.50
C GLY A 192 -20.08 -6.84 -10.62
N ILE A 193 -19.66 -7.46 -9.50
CA ILE A 193 -18.59 -8.45 -9.49
C ILE A 193 -19.13 -9.83 -9.84
N LYS A 194 -18.45 -10.52 -10.78
CA LYS A 194 -18.72 -11.92 -11.12
C LYS A 194 -17.44 -12.72 -11.00
N VAL A 195 -17.54 -13.89 -10.40
CA VAL A 195 -16.41 -14.82 -10.22
C VAL A 195 -16.79 -16.16 -10.86
N ARG A 196 -15.92 -16.66 -11.74
CA ARG A 196 -16.11 -17.94 -12.44
C ARG A 196 -14.87 -18.80 -12.34
N PRO A 197 -15.01 -20.12 -12.19
CA PRO A 197 -13.90 -21.04 -12.33
C PRO A 197 -13.24 -20.87 -13.71
N MET A 198 -11.92 -20.84 -13.75
CA MET A 198 -11.17 -20.70 -15.00
C MET A 198 -10.38 -21.97 -15.31
N ARG A 199 -9.57 -22.42 -14.37
CA ARG A 199 -8.81 -23.66 -14.50
C ARG A 199 -8.47 -24.22 -13.12
N LYS A 200 -8.27 -25.54 -13.05
CA LYS A 200 -7.83 -26.25 -11.86
C LYS A 200 -6.40 -26.73 -12.07
N THR A 201 -5.44 -26.06 -11.42
CA THR A 201 -3.98 -26.33 -11.62
C THR A 201 -3.53 -27.55 -10.82
N SER A 202 -4.22 -27.86 -9.74
CA SER A 202 -4.06 -29.08 -8.94
C SER A 202 -5.37 -29.42 -8.24
N ASP A 203 -5.43 -30.57 -7.56
CA ASP A 203 -6.64 -30.96 -6.81
C ASP A 203 -7.03 -29.92 -5.76
N ASN A 204 -6.08 -29.13 -5.29
CA ASN A 204 -6.24 -28.17 -4.20
C ASN A 204 -6.18 -26.71 -4.64
N VAL A 205 -6.01 -26.41 -5.94
CA VAL A 205 -5.85 -25.04 -6.42
C VAL A 205 -6.76 -24.77 -7.61
N LEU A 206 -7.65 -23.79 -7.46
CA LEU A 206 -8.55 -23.32 -8.49
C LEU A 206 -8.20 -21.86 -8.85
N GLU A 207 -7.89 -21.60 -10.10
CA GLU A 207 -7.87 -20.25 -10.64
C GLU A 207 -9.27 -19.82 -11.02
N VAL A 208 -9.57 -18.55 -10.75
CA VAL A 208 -10.88 -17.95 -11.04
C VAL A 208 -10.72 -16.69 -11.87
N ALA A 209 -11.64 -16.53 -12.82
CA ALA A 209 -11.81 -15.27 -13.52
C ALA A 209 -12.68 -14.34 -12.68
N VAL A 210 -12.21 -13.11 -12.47
CA VAL A 210 -12.92 -12.06 -11.74
C VAL A 210 -13.19 -10.88 -12.68
N THR A 211 -14.47 -10.56 -12.86
CA THR A 211 -14.89 -9.44 -13.71
C THR A 211 -15.75 -8.46 -12.92
N TYR A 212 -15.70 -7.20 -13.31
CA TYR A 212 -16.57 -6.13 -12.85
C TYR A 212 -17.25 -5.49 -14.04
N LYS A 213 -18.59 -5.48 -14.04
CA LYS A 213 -19.41 -5.00 -15.18
C LYS A 213 -18.93 -5.63 -16.50
N ASP A 214 -18.71 -6.94 -16.47
CA ASP A 214 -18.27 -7.81 -17.59
C ASP A 214 -16.85 -7.51 -18.15
N LYS A 215 -16.05 -6.69 -17.46
CA LYS A 215 -14.64 -6.45 -17.78
C LYS A 215 -13.73 -7.07 -16.71
N PRO A 216 -12.56 -7.58 -17.07
CA PRO A 216 -11.59 -8.05 -16.09
C PRO A 216 -11.29 -6.95 -15.06
N VAL A 217 -11.25 -7.30 -13.78
CA VAL A 217 -10.81 -6.36 -12.74
C VAL A 217 -9.33 -6.07 -12.91
N ALA A 218 -8.90 -4.82 -12.74
CA ALA A 218 -7.48 -4.50 -12.64
C ALA A 218 -6.92 -5.01 -11.30
N SER A 219 -7.69 -4.85 -10.23
CA SER A 219 -7.37 -5.38 -8.91
C SER A 219 -8.64 -5.58 -8.07
N TYR A 220 -8.66 -6.64 -7.24
CA TYR A 220 -9.76 -6.96 -6.35
C TYR A 220 -9.27 -7.83 -5.20
N ASP A 221 -9.55 -7.44 -3.96
CA ASP A 221 -9.16 -8.15 -2.76
C ASP A 221 -10.35 -8.93 -2.19
N TYR A 222 -10.12 -10.19 -1.83
CA TYR A 222 -11.15 -11.10 -1.32
C TYR A 222 -10.59 -12.11 -0.33
N THR A 223 -11.46 -12.65 0.49
CA THR A 223 -11.26 -13.90 1.23
C THR A 223 -12.18 -14.97 0.65
N TYR A 224 -11.87 -16.24 0.84
CA TYR A 224 -12.75 -17.35 0.47
C TYR A 224 -12.93 -18.29 1.65
N PHE A 225 -14.04 -19.03 1.63
CA PHE A 225 -14.33 -20.03 2.65
C PHE A 225 -13.82 -21.39 2.18
N ASP A 226 -12.89 -21.99 2.94
CA ASP A 226 -12.22 -23.25 2.60
C ASP A 226 -13.01 -24.51 3.04
N GLY A 227 -14.23 -24.32 3.54
CA GLY A 227 -15.09 -25.34 4.14
C GLY A 227 -15.04 -25.38 5.67
N GLN A 228 -14.04 -24.78 6.29
CA GLN A 228 -13.87 -24.69 7.75
C GLN A 228 -13.66 -23.25 8.21
N ASN A 229 -12.80 -22.50 7.54
CA ASN A 229 -12.41 -21.15 7.91
C ASN A 229 -12.40 -20.22 6.70
N TRP A 230 -12.46 -18.91 6.98
CA TRP A 230 -12.15 -17.89 6.00
C TRP A 230 -10.65 -17.80 5.81
N SER A 231 -10.21 -17.72 4.55
CA SER A 231 -8.81 -17.56 4.18
C SER A 231 -8.25 -16.21 4.63
N ASN A 232 -6.94 -16.03 4.49
CA ASN A 232 -6.35 -14.69 4.42
C ASN A 232 -6.90 -13.94 3.20
N ILE A 233 -6.62 -12.63 3.12
CA ILE A 233 -7.00 -11.80 1.99
C ILE A 233 -6.07 -12.14 0.81
N TYR A 234 -6.68 -12.49 -0.32
CA TYR A 234 -6.05 -12.71 -1.62
C TYR A 234 -6.39 -11.58 -2.56
N SER A 235 -5.50 -11.30 -3.51
CA SER A 235 -5.73 -10.27 -4.54
C SER A 235 -5.88 -10.93 -5.91
N ALA A 236 -7.00 -10.72 -6.58
CA ALA A 236 -7.09 -10.92 -8.03
C ALA A 236 -6.43 -9.72 -8.74
N LYS A 237 -5.69 -10.00 -9.79
CA LYS A 237 -5.03 -9.02 -10.64
C LYS A 237 -5.32 -9.35 -12.11
N ASP A 238 -5.55 -8.33 -12.93
CA ASP A 238 -5.85 -8.47 -14.36
C ASP A 238 -6.94 -9.53 -14.66
N GLY A 239 -7.96 -9.56 -13.80
CA GLY A 239 -9.08 -10.49 -13.89
C GLY A 239 -8.81 -11.90 -13.39
N ARG A 240 -7.65 -12.20 -12.81
CA ARG A 240 -7.29 -13.55 -12.33
C ARG A 240 -7.11 -13.60 -10.82
N GLY A 241 -7.75 -14.55 -10.16
CA GLY A 241 -7.61 -14.84 -8.75
C GLY A 241 -7.33 -16.32 -8.49
N VAL A 242 -6.98 -16.66 -7.26
CA VAL A 242 -6.64 -18.03 -6.83
C VAL A 242 -7.42 -18.39 -5.57
N ILE A 243 -7.95 -19.60 -5.54
CA ILE A 243 -8.58 -20.23 -4.37
C ILE A 243 -7.79 -21.50 -4.04
N GLU A 244 -7.24 -21.57 -2.83
CA GLU A 244 -6.59 -22.79 -2.32
C GLU A 244 -7.63 -23.64 -1.60
N LEU A 245 -7.94 -24.79 -2.15
CA LEU A 245 -8.92 -25.72 -1.61
C LEU A 245 -8.26 -26.65 -0.59
N ASN A 246 -8.97 -27.00 0.48
CA ASN A 246 -8.54 -28.09 1.34
C ASN A 246 -8.76 -29.45 0.62
N PRO A 247 -7.94 -30.47 0.92
CA PRO A 247 -8.18 -31.81 0.40
C PRO A 247 -9.61 -32.28 0.70
N GLY A 248 -10.35 -32.63 -0.35
CA GLY A 248 -11.76 -33.04 -0.23
C GLY A 248 -12.76 -31.90 -0.12
N ALA A 249 -12.37 -30.65 -0.37
CA ALA A 249 -13.30 -29.53 -0.39
C ALA A 249 -14.37 -29.70 -1.49
N ILE A 250 -15.63 -29.44 -1.12
CA ILE A 250 -16.75 -29.44 -2.06
C ILE A 250 -16.70 -28.12 -2.84
N THR A 251 -16.52 -28.19 -4.15
CA THR A 251 -16.40 -27.02 -5.02
C THR A 251 -17.73 -26.40 -5.46
N ASP A 252 -18.85 -27.12 -5.26
CA ASP A 252 -20.17 -26.73 -5.78
C ASP A 252 -20.75 -25.45 -5.13
N ASN A 253 -20.20 -25.01 -4.00
CA ASN A 253 -20.67 -23.84 -3.25
C ASN A 253 -19.51 -22.95 -2.78
N LEU A 254 -18.51 -22.75 -3.61
CA LEU A 254 -17.41 -21.87 -3.28
C LEU A 254 -17.90 -20.42 -3.13
N ARG A 255 -17.54 -19.81 -2.01
CA ARG A 255 -17.98 -18.48 -1.64
C ARG A 255 -16.81 -17.59 -1.32
N LEU A 256 -16.76 -16.44 -1.96
CA LEU A 256 -15.82 -15.37 -1.67
C LEU A 256 -16.52 -14.31 -0.82
N LYS A 257 -15.71 -13.57 -0.07
CA LYS A 257 -16.13 -12.34 0.58
C LYS A 257 -15.18 -11.23 0.12
N SER A 258 -15.73 -10.18 -0.48
CA SER A 258 -14.97 -8.97 -0.84
C SER A 258 -14.34 -8.36 0.41
N GLU A 259 -13.07 -7.99 0.34
CA GLU A 259 -12.47 -7.11 1.34
C GLU A 259 -12.90 -5.67 1.06
N TYR A 260 -13.31 -4.95 2.08
CA TYR A 260 -13.74 -3.56 1.97
C TYR A 260 -13.38 -2.72 3.21
N GLU A 261 -13.11 -3.34 4.35
CA GLU A 261 -12.80 -2.62 5.58
C GLU A 261 -11.36 -2.09 5.61
N TYR A 262 -10.42 -2.92 5.18
CA TYR A 262 -8.98 -2.62 5.17
C TYR A 262 -8.48 -2.08 6.52
N ARG A 263 -8.93 -2.70 7.63
CA ARG A 263 -8.54 -2.26 8.98
C ARG A 263 -7.03 -2.39 9.23
N GLY A 264 -6.40 -3.40 8.65
CA GLY A 264 -4.96 -3.62 8.76
C GLY A 264 -4.13 -2.58 8.01
N GLU A 265 -4.68 -1.96 6.97
CA GLU A 265 -4.03 -0.93 6.18
C GLU A 265 -4.29 0.49 6.71
N ALA A 266 -5.29 0.66 7.57
CA ALA A 266 -5.68 1.97 8.11
C ALA A 266 -4.54 2.68 8.85
N HIS A 267 -3.60 1.94 9.45
CA HIS A 267 -2.46 2.48 10.20
C HIS A 267 -1.46 3.30 9.36
N ILE A 268 -1.58 3.29 8.02
CA ILE A 268 -0.78 4.18 7.16
C ILE A 268 -1.12 5.65 7.37
N ASP A 269 -2.30 5.91 7.94
CA ASP A 269 -2.81 7.24 8.21
C ASP A 269 -3.41 7.28 9.62
N SER A 270 -2.81 8.08 10.49
CA SER A 270 -3.18 8.11 11.92
C SER A 270 -4.63 8.52 12.17
N GLU A 271 -5.24 9.34 11.31
CA GLU A 271 -6.64 9.73 11.44
C GLU A 271 -7.57 8.60 11.02
N ILE A 272 -7.25 7.93 9.90
CA ILE A 272 -8.02 6.76 9.45
C ILE A 272 -7.91 5.64 10.47
N ASP A 273 -6.71 5.36 11.00
CA ASP A 273 -6.49 4.34 12.02
C ASP A 273 -7.32 4.59 13.28
N ALA A 274 -7.33 5.84 13.78
CA ALA A 274 -8.15 6.23 14.91
C ALA A 274 -9.65 6.04 14.62
N VAL A 275 -10.13 6.42 13.44
CA VAL A 275 -11.52 6.23 13.04
C VAL A 275 -11.87 4.75 12.91
N MET A 276 -11.06 3.97 12.21
CA MET A 276 -11.30 2.55 11.97
C MET A 276 -11.22 1.70 13.24
N SER A 277 -10.43 2.11 14.24
CA SER A 277 -10.36 1.44 15.53
C SER A 277 -11.56 1.72 16.43
N THR A 278 -12.25 2.85 16.23
CA THR A 278 -13.34 3.33 17.09
C THR A 278 -14.72 3.15 16.48
N VAL A 279 -14.86 3.32 15.16
CA VAL A 279 -16.15 3.22 14.48
C VAL A 279 -16.58 1.76 14.33
N ARG A 280 -17.83 1.46 14.73
CA ARG A 280 -18.42 0.13 14.54
C ARG A 280 -18.50 -0.20 13.04
N GLY A 281 -18.01 -1.40 12.69
CA GLY A 281 -18.02 -1.88 11.31
C GLY A 281 -19.44 -2.01 10.75
N GLN A 282 -19.58 -1.75 9.46
CA GLN A 282 -20.82 -1.96 8.72
C GLN A 282 -20.73 -3.25 7.92
N ALA A 283 -21.65 -4.17 8.15
CA ALA A 283 -21.74 -5.39 7.37
C ALA A 283 -22.52 -5.17 6.06
N PHE A 284 -21.96 -5.64 4.96
CA PHE A 284 -22.61 -5.65 3.65
C PHE A 284 -22.90 -7.09 3.23
N ARG A 285 -24.17 -7.48 3.17
CA ARG A 285 -24.56 -8.85 2.76
C ARG A 285 -24.14 -9.18 1.33
N LYS A 286 -24.17 -8.18 0.44
CA LYS A 286 -23.76 -8.31 -0.96
C LYS A 286 -22.25 -8.49 -1.15
N SER A 287 -21.44 -8.26 -0.10
CA SER A 287 -20.00 -8.53 -0.16
C SER A 287 -19.67 -10.01 -0.33
N TYR A 288 -20.64 -10.91 -0.12
CA TYR A 288 -20.49 -12.34 -0.33
C TYR A 288 -20.89 -12.71 -1.74
N ILE A 289 -19.96 -13.27 -2.50
CA ILE A 289 -20.09 -13.59 -3.92
C ILE A 289 -19.90 -15.09 -4.09
N ASN A 290 -20.84 -15.75 -4.77
CA ASN A 290 -20.71 -17.16 -5.09
C ASN A 290 -19.88 -17.31 -6.38
N VAL A 291 -18.99 -18.29 -6.39
CA VAL A 291 -18.30 -18.71 -7.62
C VAL A 291 -19.31 -19.44 -8.47
N SER A 292 -19.60 -18.91 -9.65
CA SER A 292 -20.65 -19.43 -10.54
C SER A 292 -20.08 -20.05 -11.81
N GLY A 293 -20.50 -21.26 -12.14
CA GLY A 293 -20.07 -22.03 -13.31
C GLY A 293 -19.45 -23.36 -12.93
N ASP A 294 -19.28 -24.23 -13.91
CA ASP A 294 -18.68 -25.54 -13.71
C ASP A 294 -17.20 -25.44 -13.42
N THR A 295 -16.75 -26.15 -12.39
CA THR A 295 -15.33 -26.24 -12.06
C THR A 295 -14.64 -27.21 -13.02
N PRO A 296 -13.65 -26.77 -13.83
CA PRO A 296 -12.95 -27.64 -14.75
C PRO A 296 -12.13 -28.70 -13.99
N SER A 297 -11.94 -29.87 -14.61
CA SER A 297 -11.04 -30.89 -14.07
C SER A 297 -9.57 -30.51 -14.34
N VAL A 298 -8.65 -31.08 -13.56
CA VAL A 298 -7.21 -30.91 -13.81
C VAL A 298 -6.80 -31.46 -15.19
N ALA A 299 -7.42 -32.55 -15.64
CA ALA A 299 -7.18 -33.11 -16.97
C ALA A 299 -7.64 -32.16 -18.08
N ALA A 300 -8.84 -31.61 -17.99
CA ALA A 300 -9.37 -30.64 -18.95
C ALA A 300 -8.53 -29.35 -19.02
N THR A 301 -7.99 -28.90 -17.88
CA THR A 301 -7.06 -27.78 -17.83
C THR A 301 -5.78 -28.05 -18.62
N ARG A 302 -5.17 -29.22 -18.42
CA ARG A 302 -3.94 -29.64 -19.13
C ARG A 302 -4.15 -29.80 -20.63
N GLU A 303 -5.30 -30.34 -21.04
CA GLU A 303 -5.67 -30.43 -22.46
C GLU A 303 -5.83 -29.06 -23.13
N ALA A 304 -6.45 -28.10 -22.44
CA ALA A 304 -6.61 -26.73 -22.93
C ALA A 304 -5.25 -26.00 -23.04
N GLU A 305 -4.35 -26.19 -22.07
CA GLU A 305 -3.00 -25.61 -22.09
C GLU A 305 -2.15 -26.19 -23.23
N ALA A 306 -2.18 -27.50 -23.44
CA ALA A 306 -1.49 -28.15 -24.55
C ALA A 306 -2.00 -27.67 -25.93
N ALA A 307 -3.27 -27.28 -26.05
CA ALA A 307 -3.83 -26.71 -27.27
C ALA A 307 -3.37 -25.26 -27.53
N ILE A 308 -3.05 -24.49 -26.50
CA ILE A 308 -2.56 -23.10 -26.60
C ILE A 308 -1.08 -23.06 -26.93
N GLU A 309 -0.28 -24.02 -26.44
CA GLU A 309 1.18 -24.10 -26.70
C GLU A 309 1.56 -24.32 -28.18
N THR A 310 0.59 -24.61 -29.05
CA THR A 310 0.84 -24.86 -30.48
C THR A 310 0.88 -23.57 -31.34
N ALA A 311 0.72 -22.38 -30.78
CA ALA A 311 0.88 -21.14 -31.54
C ALA A 311 2.38 -20.75 -31.59
N PRO A 312 2.98 -20.53 -32.78
CA PRO A 312 4.41 -20.19 -32.87
C PRO A 312 4.63 -18.76 -32.33
N VAL A 313 5.28 -18.68 -31.15
CA VAL A 313 5.79 -17.41 -30.63
C VAL A 313 7.12 -17.14 -31.32
N THR A 314 7.14 -16.27 -32.30
CA THR A 314 8.34 -15.79 -32.97
C THR A 314 9.07 -14.82 -32.02
N ASN A 315 10.33 -15.12 -31.68
CA ASN A 315 11.30 -14.34 -30.88
C ASN A 315 11.27 -14.50 -29.35
N ALA A 316 10.75 -15.59 -28.83
CA ALA A 316 10.86 -15.93 -27.41
C ALA A 316 12.31 -16.28 -27.00
N ILE A 317 12.61 -16.18 -25.70
CA ILE A 317 13.81 -16.79 -25.11
C ILE A 317 13.86 -18.27 -25.51
N GLU A 318 15.03 -18.76 -25.92
CA GLU A 318 15.22 -20.15 -26.23
C GLU A 318 15.17 -20.98 -24.95
N TYR A 319 14.12 -21.78 -24.79
CA TYR A 319 13.98 -22.71 -23.67
C TYR A 319 14.84 -23.96 -23.86
N LEU A 320 15.31 -24.51 -22.74
CA LEU A 320 16.08 -25.73 -22.75
C LEU A 320 15.24 -26.91 -23.26
N SER A 321 15.72 -27.56 -24.33
CA SER A 321 15.11 -28.78 -24.85
C SER A 321 15.32 -29.99 -23.93
N ASN A 322 16.33 -29.97 -23.06
CA ASN A 322 16.65 -31.02 -22.09
C ASN A 322 16.76 -30.42 -20.68
N ASP A 323 15.65 -30.24 -20.02
CA ASP A 323 15.53 -29.71 -18.66
C ASP A 323 15.40 -30.81 -17.58
N THR A 324 15.40 -32.08 -17.97
CA THR A 324 15.03 -33.25 -17.13
C THR A 324 15.67 -33.25 -15.74
N GLU A 325 16.99 -32.98 -15.68
CA GLU A 325 17.71 -33.01 -14.39
C GLU A 325 17.39 -31.82 -13.50
N TYR A 326 17.18 -30.66 -14.09
CA TYR A 326 16.76 -29.45 -13.36
C TYR A 326 15.34 -29.62 -12.86
N ARG A 327 14.44 -30.13 -13.68
CA ARG A 327 13.06 -30.44 -13.34
C ARG A 327 12.95 -31.41 -12.19
N LYS A 328 13.71 -32.51 -12.21
CA LYS A 328 13.76 -33.45 -11.08
C LYS A 328 14.19 -32.80 -9.77
N THR A 329 15.12 -31.84 -9.82
CA THR A 329 15.57 -31.12 -8.63
C THR A 329 14.47 -30.20 -8.12
N ILE A 330 13.84 -29.43 -9.01
CA ILE A 330 12.72 -28.53 -8.64
C ILE A 330 11.54 -29.33 -8.10
N ASP A 331 11.14 -30.42 -8.73
CA ASP A 331 10.02 -31.25 -8.28
C ASP A 331 10.23 -31.77 -6.84
N LYS A 332 11.48 -32.18 -6.49
CA LYS A 332 11.82 -32.56 -5.10
C LYS A 332 11.72 -31.40 -4.13
N VAL A 333 12.19 -30.22 -4.53
CA VAL A 333 12.13 -29.01 -3.70
C VAL A 333 10.67 -28.59 -3.49
N LEU A 334 9.87 -28.56 -4.55
CA LEU A 334 8.46 -28.18 -4.47
C LEU A 334 7.62 -29.18 -3.67
N ALA A 335 7.91 -30.50 -3.82
CA ALA A 335 7.29 -31.53 -2.99
C ALA A 335 7.67 -31.38 -1.52
N ALA A 336 8.92 -31.08 -1.20
CA ALA A 336 9.37 -30.83 0.17
C ALA A 336 8.75 -29.57 0.77
N ILE A 337 8.61 -28.50 0.00
CA ILE A 337 7.88 -27.27 0.42
C ILE A 337 6.42 -27.62 0.75
N THR A 338 5.76 -28.37 -0.12
CA THR A 338 4.36 -28.81 0.06
C THR A 338 4.19 -29.65 1.32
N ALA A 339 5.14 -30.54 1.59
CA ALA A 339 5.20 -31.36 2.79
C ALA A 339 5.66 -30.60 4.04
N LYS A 340 6.11 -29.33 3.89
CA LYS A 340 6.77 -28.52 4.94
C LYS A 340 8.05 -29.15 5.50
N ASP A 341 8.70 -30.03 4.74
CA ASP A 341 10.01 -30.60 5.04
C ASP A 341 11.12 -29.72 4.45
N TYR A 342 11.31 -28.57 5.06
CA TYR A 342 12.28 -27.58 4.60
C TYR A 342 13.72 -28.10 4.65
N ALA A 343 14.03 -29.01 5.59
CA ALA A 343 15.36 -29.60 5.68
C ALA A 343 15.68 -30.53 4.49
N ALA A 344 14.69 -31.23 3.96
CA ALA A 344 14.83 -32.00 2.74
C ALA A 344 15.02 -31.10 1.51
N ALA A 345 14.30 -29.99 1.44
CA ALA A 345 14.45 -29.01 0.36
C ALA A 345 15.84 -28.39 0.35
N GLU A 346 16.37 -27.94 1.50
CA GLU A 346 17.67 -27.26 1.61
C GLU A 346 18.86 -28.04 1.06
N LYS A 347 18.80 -29.37 0.99
CA LYS A 347 19.85 -30.23 0.42
C LYS A 347 20.14 -29.94 -1.05
N HIS A 348 19.22 -29.33 -1.75
CA HIS A 348 19.33 -29.01 -3.17
C HIS A 348 19.88 -27.61 -3.45
N PHE A 349 20.24 -26.88 -2.40
CA PHE A 349 20.71 -25.50 -2.50
C PHE A 349 22.20 -25.37 -2.26
N THR A 350 22.80 -24.32 -2.79
CA THR A 350 24.10 -23.81 -2.31
C THR A 350 23.92 -23.17 -0.93
N PRO A 351 24.99 -22.87 -0.18
CA PRO A 351 24.87 -22.15 1.09
C PRO A 351 24.13 -20.81 0.97
N GLN A 352 24.40 -20.06 -0.11
CA GLN A 352 23.71 -18.79 -0.42
C GLN A 352 22.23 -19.02 -0.75
N GLY A 353 21.93 -19.97 -1.62
CA GLY A 353 20.57 -20.33 -1.97
C GLY A 353 19.75 -20.81 -0.76
N ALA A 354 20.37 -21.56 0.17
CA ALA A 354 19.73 -22.03 1.39
C ALA A 354 19.39 -20.87 2.34
N GLU A 355 20.22 -19.85 2.43
CA GLU A 355 19.91 -18.65 3.22
C GLU A 355 18.70 -17.90 2.65
N MET A 356 18.66 -17.73 1.32
CA MET A 356 17.51 -17.13 0.63
C MET A 356 16.25 -17.98 0.79
N PHE A 357 16.38 -19.31 0.70
CA PHE A 357 15.28 -20.25 0.92
C PHE A 357 14.65 -20.07 2.31
N ARG A 358 15.49 -20.01 3.36
CA ARG A 358 15.01 -19.78 4.73
C ARG A 358 14.32 -18.43 4.88
N SER A 359 14.88 -17.39 4.27
CA SER A 359 14.39 -16.01 4.39
C SER A 359 13.12 -15.74 3.60
N LEU A 360 12.92 -16.36 2.44
CA LEU A 360 11.76 -16.17 1.58
C LEU A 360 10.72 -17.28 1.76
N ILE A 361 11.12 -18.52 1.55
CA ILE A 361 10.21 -19.66 1.42
C ILE A 361 9.75 -20.14 2.80
N ASN A 362 10.68 -20.45 3.68
CA ASN A 362 10.34 -20.94 5.02
C ASN A 362 9.71 -19.84 5.87
N TYR A 363 10.36 -18.67 5.97
CA TYR A 363 9.83 -17.55 6.76
C TYR A 363 8.51 -17.02 6.20
N GLY A 364 8.39 -16.92 4.87
CA GLY A 364 7.16 -16.51 4.18
C GLY A 364 6.04 -17.55 4.22
N ARG A 365 6.31 -18.75 4.77
CA ARG A 365 5.37 -19.89 4.80
C ARG A 365 4.80 -20.20 3.42
N ALA A 366 5.69 -20.27 2.43
CA ALA A 366 5.32 -20.50 1.05
C ALA A 366 4.48 -21.77 0.88
N ARG A 367 3.47 -21.67 0.03
CA ARG A 367 2.64 -22.80 -0.41
C ARG A 367 2.65 -22.84 -1.91
N VAL A 368 2.95 -24.00 -2.47
CA VAL A 368 2.99 -24.22 -3.92
C VAL A 368 1.56 -24.20 -4.45
N LEU A 369 1.29 -23.35 -5.44
CA LEU A 369 -0.03 -23.20 -6.05
C LEU A 369 -0.09 -23.85 -7.43
N ASP A 370 0.92 -23.58 -8.28
CA ASP A 370 0.96 -24.06 -9.65
C ASP A 370 2.41 -24.29 -10.09
N THR A 371 2.61 -25.39 -10.79
CA THR A 371 3.89 -25.80 -11.37
C THR A 371 3.75 -26.28 -12.82
N SER A 372 2.55 -26.18 -13.40
CA SER A 372 2.27 -26.64 -14.75
C SER A 372 3.04 -25.85 -15.81
N GLY A 373 3.26 -24.56 -15.55
CA GLY A 373 3.96 -23.65 -16.44
C GLY A 373 5.47 -23.55 -16.25
N LEU A 374 6.13 -24.47 -15.53
CA LEU A 374 7.58 -24.41 -15.31
C LEU A 374 8.36 -24.40 -16.64
N THR A 375 9.15 -23.37 -16.84
CA THR A 375 10.04 -23.20 -18.00
C THR A 375 11.49 -23.06 -17.56
N PHE A 376 12.41 -23.53 -18.40
CA PHE A 376 13.85 -23.49 -18.12
C PHE A 376 14.60 -22.88 -19.31
N TYR A 377 15.53 -21.97 -19.03
CA TYR A 377 16.39 -21.40 -20.05
C TYR A 377 17.80 -21.14 -19.53
N GLN A 378 18.76 -21.11 -20.48
CA GLN A 378 20.15 -20.80 -20.17
C GLN A 378 20.34 -19.28 -20.01
N ASN A 379 21.06 -18.88 -18.95
CA ASN A 379 21.50 -17.49 -18.74
C ASN A 379 22.97 -17.50 -18.31
N GLY A 380 23.89 -17.24 -19.26
CA GLY A 380 25.30 -17.41 -19.04
C GLY A 380 25.66 -18.89 -18.75
N ASP A 381 26.35 -19.15 -17.65
CA ASP A 381 26.68 -20.47 -17.14
C ASP A 381 25.61 -21.07 -16.20
N ARG A 382 24.51 -20.34 -15.97
CA ARG A 382 23.41 -20.70 -15.06
C ARG A 382 22.17 -21.11 -15.82
N VAL A 383 21.35 -21.93 -15.18
CA VAL A 383 20.00 -22.25 -15.68
C VAL A 383 18.96 -21.64 -14.78
N VAL A 384 17.99 -20.97 -15.39
CA VAL A 384 16.88 -20.31 -14.70
C VAL A 384 15.60 -21.12 -14.90
N CYS A 385 14.92 -21.43 -13.79
CA CYS A 385 13.58 -22.02 -13.76
C CYS A 385 12.58 -20.96 -13.33
N ARG A 386 11.50 -20.80 -14.09
CA ARG A 386 10.45 -19.79 -13.87
C ARG A 386 9.08 -20.44 -13.70
N ASN A 387 8.11 -19.58 -13.36
CA ASN A 387 6.68 -19.89 -13.29
C ASN A 387 6.32 -20.93 -12.21
N ALA A 388 7.09 -20.98 -11.12
CA ALA A 388 6.68 -21.67 -9.91
C ALA A 388 5.76 -20.72 -9.09
N LYS A 389 4.46 -20.83 -9.25
CA LYS A 389 3.50 -19.96 -8.56
C LYS A 389 3.31 -20.40 -7.11
N MET A 390 3.52 -19.47 -6.17
CA MET A 390 3.42 -19.73 -4.74
C MET A 390 2.66 -18.64 -4.02
N SER A 391 1.97 -18.99 -2.93
CA SER A 391 1.43 -18.02 -1.98
C SER A 391 2.32 -17.86 -0.76
N PHE A 392 2.38 -16.64 -0.23
CA PHE A 392 3.18 -16.26 0.93
C PHE A 392 2.30 -15.59 1.97
N SER A 393 2.38 -16.07 3.21
CA SER A 393 1.65 -15.53 4.37
C SER A 393 2.66 -15.16 5.44
N PHE A 394 3.21 -13.95 5.37
CA PHE A 394 4.16 -13.45 6.36
C PHE A 394 3.49 -13.34 7.73
N ARG A 395 4.28 -13.52 8.79
CA ARG A 395 3.81 -13.36 10.18
C ARG A 395 3.61 -11.88 10.44
N ASN A 396 2.68 -11.52 11.23
CA ASN A 396 2.32 -10.20 11.78
C ASN A 396 1.17 -9.45 11.11
N GLY A 397 0.05 -9.49 11.80
CA GLY A 397 -0.97 -8.45 11.80
C GLY A 397 -1.73 -8.24 10.49
N LEU A 398 -1.06 -8.24 9.39
CA LEU A 398 -1.66 -8.17 8.06
C LEU A 398 -2.17 -9.55 7.65
N ARG A 399 -3.48 -9.72 7.62
CA ARG A 399 -4.15 -10.93 7.10
C ARG A 399 -4.12 -10.96 5.57
N LYS A 400 -2.95 -10.74 4.97
CA LYS A 400 -2.79 -10.71 3.50
C LYS A 400 -1.87 -11.84 3.05
N SER A 401 -2.31 -12.59 2.04
CA SER A 401 -1.48 -13.54 1.31
C SER A 401 -1.06 -12.93 -0.02
N PHE A 402 0.23 -13.04 -0.33
CA PHE A 402 0.80 -12.58 -1.59
C PHE A 402 1.00 -13.78 -2.50
N VAL A 403 0.53 -13.70 -3.73
CA VAL A 403 0.80 -14.70 -4.77
C VAL A 403 1.92 -14.16 -5.64
N GLU A 404 3.01 -14.92 -5.72
CA GLU A 404 4.21 -14.55 -6.46
C GLU A 404 4.64 -15.70 -7.37
N ASP A 405 5.16 -15.36 -8.54
CA ASP A 405 5.93 -16.29 -9.33
C ASP A 405 7.34 -16.36 -8.75
N VAL A 406 7.83 -17.56 -8.47
CA VAL A 406 9.14 -17.78 -7.88
C VAL A 406 10.09 -18.28 -8.96
N VAL A 407 11.25 -17.65 -9.03
CA VAL A 407 12.32 -17.96 -9.96
C VAL A 407 13.46 -18.64 -9.21
N PHE A 408 13.92 -19.77 -9.70
CA PHE A 408 15.06 -20.49 -9.17
C PHE A 408 16.21 -20.48 -10.17
N THR A 409 17.39 -20.08 -9.72
CA THR A 409 18.59 -20.09 -10.55
C THR A 409 19.54 -21.18 -10.07
N PHE A 410 19.98 -22.03 -10.99
CA PHE A 410 20.88 -23.12 -10.73
C PHE A 410 22.33 -22.77 -11.08
N ASP A 411 23.26 -23.24 -10.26
CA ASP A 411 24.69 -23.21 -10.55
C ASP A 411 25.09 -24.29 -11.60
N SER A 412 26.35 -24.30 -12.03
CA SER A 412 26.89 -25.27 -12.97
C SER A 412 26.86 -26.71 -12.43
N LYS A 413 26.71 -26.91 -11.11
CA LYS A 413 26.55 -28.21 -10.45
C LYS A 413 25.10 -28.62 -10.25
N LYS A 414 24.14 -27.89 -10.87
CA LYS A 414 22.70 -28.11 -10.79
C LYS A 414 22.12 -27.98 -9.38
N ARG A 415 22.74 -27.18 -8.52
CA ARG A 415 22.18 -26.78 -7.21
C ARG A 415 21.53 -25.40 -7.33
N ILE A 416 20.49 -25.17 -6.59
CA ILE A 416 19.82 -23.86 -6.58
C ILE A 416 20.69 -22.87 -5.80
N ASP A 417 21.17 -21.85 -6.51
CA ASP A 417 22.07 -20.82 -5.99
C ASP A 417 21.36 -19.52 -5.64
N TYR A 418 20.23 -19.27 -6.31
CA TYR A 418 19.49 -18.03 -6.15
C TYR A 418 18.00 -18.25 -6.24
N ILE A 419 17.23 -17.46 -5.47
CA ILE A 419 15.76 -17.40 -5.53
C ILE A 419 15.36 -15.94 -5.75
N ALA A 420 14.45 -15.70 -6.68
CA ALA A 420 13.87 -14.37 -6.89
C ALA A 420 12.35 -14.43 -6.96
N PHE A 421 11.70 -13.30 -6.69
CA PHE A 421 10.31 -13.08 -7.05
C PHE A 421 10.23 -12.60 -8.49
N GLY A 422 9.56 -13.36 -9.32
CA GLY A 422 9.37 -13.09 -10.74
C GLY A 422 8.59 -11.80 -10.99
N LEU A 423 8.70 -11.30 -12.19
CA LEU A 423 7.83 -10.22 -12.68
C LEU A 423 6.41 -10.76 -12.89
N GLY A 424 5.43 -9.87 -12.89
CA GLY A 424 4.08 -10.23 -13.29
C GLY A 424 4.01 -10.60 -14.78
N GLU A 425 3.08 -11.46 -15.15
CA GLU A 425 2.92 -12.04 -16.49
C GLU A 425 2.97 -10.99 -17.61
N LYS A 426 2.26 -9.87 -17.43
CA LYS A 426 2.26 -8.76 -18.41
C LYS A 426 3.64 -8.13 -18.57
N ALA A 427 4.33 -7.83 -17.46
CA ALA A 427 5.66 -7.22 -17.47
C ALA A 427 6.71 -8.15 -18.09
N GLU A 428 6.62 -9.44 -17.77
CA GLU A 428 7.43 -10.48 -18.38
C GLU A 428 7.20 -10.53 -19.89
N HIS A 429 5.94 -10.61 -20.31
CA HIS A 429 5.56 -10.64 -21.72
C HIS A 429 6.06 -9.42 -22.49
N ASP A 430 5.94 -8.21 -21.95
CA ASP A 430 6.36 -6.98 -22.60
C ASP A 430 7.89 -6.91 -22.80
N ILE A 431 8.67 -7.50 -21.89
CA ILE A 431 10.12 -7.57 -22.01
C ILE A 431 10.52 -8.69 -22.99
N LEU A 432 9.96 -9.88 -22.84
CA LEU A 432 10.34 -11.06 -23.62
C LEU A 432 9.99 -10.92 -25.11
N ASN A 433 8.88 -10.29 -25.42
CA ASN A 433 8.41 -10.13 -26.79
C ASN A 433 8.82 -8.79 -27.45
N ASN A 434 9.76 -8.07 -26.86
CA ASN A 434 10.28 -6.87 -27.48
C ASN A 434 11.30 -7.23 -28.58
N ASP A 435 10.88 -7.10 -29.84
CA ASP A 435 11.66 -7.46 -31.03
C ASP A 435 12.86 -6.52 -31.29
N GLU A 436 12.86 -5.32 -30.68
CA GLU A 436 13.95 -4.35 -30.83
C GLU A 436 15.19 -4.73 -30.01
N TRP A 437 15.07 -5.68 -29.06
CA TRP A 437 16.13 -6.06 -28.15
C TRP A 437 16.63 -7.48 -28.44
N ASN A 438 17.94 -7.66 -28.33
CA ASN A 438 18.50 -9.00 -28.40
C ASN A 438 18.14 -9.83 -27.16
N GLU A 439 18.29 -11.14 -27.24
CA GLU A 439 17.96 -12.07 -26.17
C GLU A 439 18.75 -11.81 -24.87
N ALA A 440 20.04 -11.47 -24.99
CA ALA A 440 20.88 -11.17 -23.84
C ALA A 440 20.37 -9.94 -23.06
N THR A 441 19.95 -8.89 -23.77
CA THR A 441 19.35 -7.70 -23.18
C THR A 441 18.04 -8.02 -22.45
N ARG A 442 17.16 -8.82 -23.08
CA ARG A 442 15.89 -9.23 -22.46
C ARG A 442 16.12 -10.00 -21.16
N LYS A 443 17.04 -10.96 -21.18
CA LYS A 443 17.45 -11.75 -19.99
C LYS A 443 18.05 -10.85 -18.90
N ALA A 444 18.92 -9.92 -19.28
CA ALA A 444 19.54 -8.98 -18.33
C ALA A 444 18.51 -8.05 -17.65
N LEU A 445 17.58 -7.49 -18.42
CA LEU A 445 16.49 -6.63 -17.90
C LEU A 445 15.58 -7.39 -16.93
N MET A 446 15.19 -8.61 -17.29
CA MET A 446 14.35 -9.44 -16.42
C MET A 446 15.08 -9.78 -15.13
N ASN A 447 16.29 -10.31 -15.23
CA ASN A 447 17.11 -10.66 -14.08
C ASN A 447 17.35 -9.45 -13.16
N PHE A 448 17.67 -8.30 -13.74
CA PHE A 448 17.84 -7.06 -12.99
C PHE A 448 16.59 -6.66 -12.20
N LEU A 449 15.44 -6.60 -12.83
CA LEU A 449 14.20 -6.18 -12.19
C LEU A 449 13.75 -7.14 -11.09
N GLU A 450 13.90 -8.44 -11.32
CA GLU A 450 13.58 -9.49 -10.35
C GLU A 450 14.52 -9.46 -9.16
N ASN A 451 15.81 -9.29 -9.39
CA ASN A 451 16.80 -9.16 -8.32
C ASN A 451 16.60 -7.86 -7.53
N TYR A 452 16.28 -6.75 -8.20
CA TYR A 452 15.98 -5.49 -7.54
C TYR A 452 14.75 -5.62 -6.64
N LYS A 453 13.64 -6.19 -7.15
CA LYS A 453 12.43 -6.49 -6.38
C LYS A 453 12.73 -7.38 -5.17
N THR A 454 13.48 -8.47 -5.39
CA THR A 454 13.79 -9.48 -4.37
C THR A 454 14.75 -8.94 -3.31
N ALA A 455 15.64 -8.01 -3.66
CA ALA A 455 16.55 -7.37 -2.70
C ALA A 455 15.82 -6.64 -1.57
N PHE A 456 14.64 -6.08 -1.83
CA PHE A 456 13.81 -5.49 -0.78
C PHE A 456 13.20 -6.57 0.13
N ALA A 457 12.69 -7.65 -0.44
CA ALA A 457 12.12 -8.76 0.34
C ALA A 457 13.16 -9.40 1.26
N LEU A 458 14.38 -9.57 0.76
CA LEU A 458 15.52 -10.10 1.51
C LEU A 458 16.29 -9.04 2.31
N LYS A 459 15.90 -7.76 2.21
CA LYS A 459 16.57 -6.62 2.88
C LYS A 459 18.07 -6.53 2.55
N ARG A 460 18.46 -6.83 1.31
CA ARG A 460 19.84 -6.88 0.86
C ARG A 460 20.42 -5.49 0.57
N ILE A 461 20.90 -4.85 1.60
CA ILE A 461 21.56 -3.52 1.51
C ILE A 461 22.84 -3.59 0.68
N ASP A 462 23.58 -4.69 0.76
CA ASP A 462 24.77 -4.95 -0.05
C ASP A 462 24.46 -4.90 -1.55
N TYR A 463 23.41 -5.60 -1.98
CA TYR A 463 22.96 -5.58 -3.38
C TYR A 463 22.53 -4.17 -3.80
N LEU A 464 21.70 -3.49 -3.00
CA LEU A 464 21.27 -2.14 -3.31
C LEU A 464 22.45 -1.16 -3.38
N ARG A 465 23.49 -1.33 -2.56
CA ARG A 465 24.69 -0.53 -2.63
C ARG A 465 25.45 -0.72 -3.95
N ASN A 466 25.52 -1.94 -4.42
CA ASN A 466 26.29 -2.29 -5.62
C ASN A 466 25.56 -1.93 -6.91
N VAL A 467 24.22 -1.98 -6.92
CA VAL A 467 23.42 -1.73 -8.13
C VAL A 467 23.29 -0.24 -8.47
N PHE A 468 23.60 0.66 -7.55
CA PHE A 468 23.59 2.11 -7.81
C PHE A 468 24.99 2.64 -8.21
N ASP A 469 25.01 3.51 -9.21
CA ASP A 469 26.21 4.32 -9.53
C ASP A 469 26.61 5.18 -8.33
N ASP A 470 27.90 5.45 -8.17
CA ASP A 470 28.38 6.30 -7.07
C ASP A 470 27.83 7.74 -7.17
N ASN A 471 27.57 8.21 -8.39
CA ASN A 471 26.98 9.50 -8.68
C ASN A 471 25.47 9.41 -9.00
N ALA A 472 24.80 8.32 -8.61
CA ALA A 472 23.39 8.15 -8.90
C ALA A 472 22.53 9.30 -8.39
N VAL A 473 21.61 9.76 -9.22
CA VAL A 473 20.58 10.75 -8.85
C VAL A 473 19.37 10.01 -8.30
N ILE A 474 19.06 10.20 -7.03
CA ILE A 474 17.94 9.56 -6.38
C ILE A 474 16.96 10.64 -5.92
N ILE A 475 15.72 10.55 -6.40
CA ILE A 475 14.65 11.49 -6.06
C ILE A 475 13.47 10.69 -5.51
N SER A 476 13.05 11.04 -4.30
CA SER A 476 11.89 10.41 -3.65
C SER A 476 10.83 11.46 -3.36
N GLY A 477 9.61 11.25 -3.86
CA GLY A 477 8.44 12.06 -3.57
C GLY A 477 7.76 11.58 -2.29
N CYS A 478 7.37 12.50 -1.42
CA CYS A 478 6.57 12.21 -0.24
C CYS A 478 5.35 13.13 -0.24
N VAL A 479 4.16 12.56 -0.03
CA VAL A 479 2.95 13.36 0.13
C VAL A 479 3.02 14.10 1.45
N ILE A 480 3.00 15.43 1.39
CA ILE A 480 2.91 16.29 2.57
C ILE A 480 1.48 16.78 2.67
N THR A 481 0.84 16.46 3.77
CA THR A 481 -0.43 17.07 4.14
C THR A 481 -0.12 18.29 4.99
N PRO A 482 -0.45 19.53 4.55
CA PRO A 482 -0.20 20.71 5.35
C PRO A 482 -1.10 20.68 6.60
N GLY A 483 -0.54 20.33 7.72
CA GLY A 483 -1.25 20.27 9.00
C GLY A 483 -0.36 20.54 10.19
N GLY A 484 0.93 20.77 9.94
CA GLY A 484 1.92 20.92 10.99
C GLY A 484 2.76 22.19 10.95
N ASN A 485 2.48 23.18 10.10
CA ASN A 485 3.28 24.40 10.05
C ASN A 485 2.62 25.55 10.81
N ARG A 486 3.31 25.99 11.85
CA ARG A 486 2.94 26.98 12.86
C ARG A 486 2.79 28.43 12.36
N PHE A 487 2.89 28.72 11.05
CA PHE A 487 2.89 30.09 10.51
C PHE A 487 2.17 30.17 9.16
N ALA A 488 0.93 29.69 9.07
CA ALA A 488 0.10 30.05 7.92
C ALA A 488 -0.85 31.14 8.36
N ASP A 489 -0.64 32.36 7.85
CA ASP A 489 -1.56 33.47 7.95
C ASP A 489 -2.97 33.04 7.61
N SER A 490 -3.94 33.52 8.41
CA SER A 490 -5.36 33.21 8.32
C SER A 490 -6.03 33.62 6.99
N ASN A 491 -5.29 34.15 6.03
CA ASN A 491 -5.76 34.59 4.71
C ASN A 491 -5.20 33.80 3.53
N SER A 492 -4.43 32.74 3.76
CA SER A 492 -3.88 31.98 2.64
C SER A 492 -4.82 30.85 2.21
N HIS A 493 -5.27 30.91 0.97
CA HIS A 493 -5.95 29.83 0.25
C HIS A 493 -5.08 28.55 0.08
N TYR A 494 -3.98 28.42 0.82
CA TYR A 494 -3.00 27.33 0.72
C TYR A 494 -3.33 26.09 1.55
N ALA A 495 -4.43 26.09 2.30
CA ALA A 495 -4.82 24.94 3.12
C ALA A 495 -5.42 23.75 2.34
N GLN A 496 -5.49 23.82 1.02
CA GLN A 496 -6.25 22.84 0.22
C GLN A 496 -5.41 21.81 -0.54
N ASN A 497 -4.09 21.92 -0.61
CA ASN A 497 -3.34 21.06 -1.51
C ASN A 497 -2.35 20.17 -0.76
N GLN A 498 -2.65 18.87 -0.66
CA GLN A 498 -1.60 17.89 -0.53
C GLN A 498 -0.60 18.11 -1.66
N TYR A 499 0.63 18.47 -1.33
CA TYR A 499 1.69 18.59 -2.32
C TYR A 499 2.71 17.47 -2.14
N VAL A 500 3.32 17.08 -3.23
CA VAL A 500 4.43 16.13 -3.19
C VAL A 500 5.72 16.90 -2.95
N ARG A 501 6.39 16.63 -1.83
CA ARG A 501 7.73 17.12 -1.60
C ARG A 501 8.73 16.13 -2.16
N TYR A 502 9.54 16.57 -3.10
CA TYR A 502 10.63 15.80 -3.65
C TYR A 502 11.91 16.05 -2.86
N THR A 503 12.57 14.98 -2.47
CA THR A 503 13.89 15.01 -1.82
C THR A 503 14.89 14.37 -2.77
N ARG A 504 15.97 15.08 -3.07
CA ARG A 504 17.11 14.55 -3.81
C ARG A 504 18.17 14.07 -2.83
N GLU A 505 18.63 12.87 -3.00
CA GLU A 505 19.62 12.21 -2.16
C GLU A 505 20.75 11.64 -3.03
N GLY A 506 21.94 11.56 -2.46
CA GLY A 506 23.03 10.76 -3.02
C GLY A 506 22.91 9.28 -2.64
N LYS A 507 23.67 8.42 -3.33
CA LYS A 507 23.71 6.97 -3.08
C LYS A 507 23.86 6.63 -1.58
N ASN A 508 24.85 7.23 -0.91
CA ASN A 508 25.17 6.88 0.48
C ASN A 508 24.05 7.25 1.45
N GLU A 509 23.40 8.41 1.25
CA GLU A 509 22.27 8.85 2.07
C GLU A 509 21.07 7.93 1.88
N TYR A 510 20.76 7.61 0.62
CA TYR A 510 19.69 6.68 0.28
C TYR A 510 19.90 5.30 0.90
N ILE A 511 21.08 4.70 0.75
CA ILE A 511 21.42 3.39 1.31
C ILE A 511 21.35 3.39 2.84
N ALA A 512 21.85 4.46 3.50
CA ALA A 512 21.73 4.59 4.95
C ALA A 512 20.25 4.69 5.41
N ARG A 513 19.41 5.41 4.67
CA ARG A 513 17.97 5.50 4.93
C ARG A 513 17.29 4.15 4.73
N MET A 514 17.61 3.44 3.65
CA MET A 514 17.07 2.10 3.39
C MET A 514 17.49 1.09 4.46
N ALA A 515 18.72 1.13 4.94
CA ALA A 515 19.19 0.26 6.01
C ALA A 515 18.36 0.44 7.30
N ARG A 516 18.09 1.70 7.70
CA ARG A 516 17.21 2.00 8.84
C ARG A 516 15.78 1.52 8.61
N SER A 517 15.25 1.73 7.39
CA SER A 517 13.93 1.25 7.02
C SER A 517 13.83 -0.27 7.12
N PHE A 518 14.78 -0.99 6.57
CA PHE A 518 14.81 -2.46 6.59
C PHE A 518 14.89 -3.03 8.01
N ALA A 519 15.65 -2.39 8.90
CA ALA A 519 15.76 -2.79 10.30
C ALA A 519 14.42 -2.67 11.06
N SER A 520 13.57 -1.71 10.67
CA SER A 520 12.28 -1.45 11.30
C SER A 520 11.12 -2.29 10.75
N LYS A 521 11.34 -3.08 9.69
CA LYS A 521 10.31 -3.88 9.03
C LYS A 521 10.52 -5.36 9.32
N GLU A 522 9.46 -6.09 9.56
CA GLU A 522 9.53 -7.55 9.68
C GLU A 522 9.65 -8.20 8.31
N PHE A 523 8.75 -7.81 7.40
CA PHE A 523 8.81 -8.23 6.00
C PHE A 523 8.62 -7.04 5.06
N ILE A 524 9.02 -7.21 3.81
CA ILE A 524 8.78 -6.29 2.70
C ILE A 524 8.38 -7.13 1.50
N ASN A 525 7.31 -6.72 0.82
CA ASN A 525 6.93 -7.27 -0.48
C ASN A 525 6.73 -6.11 -1.45
N ILE A 526 7.35 -6.20 -2.62
CA ILE A 526 7.19 -5.24 -3.70
C ILE A 526 6.56 -5.93 -4.90
N ARG A 527 5.54 -5.30 -5.49
CA ARG A 527 4.96 -5.72 -6.75
C ARG A 527 5.21 -4.67 -7.81
N PHE A 528 5.53 -5.15 -8.99
CA PHE A 528 5.69 -4.34 -10.19
C PHE A 528 4.53 -4.61 -11.15
N SER A 529 3.91 -3.55 -11.62
CA SER A 529 2.84 -3.59 -12.63
C SER A 529 2.99 -2.43 -13.61
N ASP A 530 2.35 -2.52 -14.76
CA ASP A 530 2.33 -1.48 -15.79
C ASP A 530 3.75 -0.98 -16.16
N ASN A 531 4.62 -1.91 -16.53
CA ASN A 531 5.99 -1.60 -16.91
C ASN A 531 6.04 -1.00 -18.32
N SER A 532 6.86 0.03 -18.50
CA SER A 532 7.24 0.55 -19.80
C SER A 532 8.77 0.67 -19.84
N VAL A 533 9.38 0.02 -20.79
CA VAL A 533 10.84 0.03 -20.95
C VAL A 533 11.16 0.66 -22.31
N LYS A 534 12.09 1.62 -22.33
CA LYS A 534 12.54 2.30 -23.54
C LYS A 534 14.06 2.33 -23.59
N LYS A 535 14.64 1.96 -24.74
CA LYS A 535 16.08 2.11 -24.97
C LYS A 535 16.44 3.59 -25.17
N LEU A 536 17.48 4.05 -24.51
CA LEU A 536 17.97 5.43 -24.59
C LEU A 536 19.20 5.50 -25.51
N GLY A 537 19.02 6.15 -26.66
CA GLY A 537 20.10 6.40 -27.61
C GLY A 537 20.49 5.19 -28.48
N LYS A 538 21.04 5.49 -29.67
CA LYS A 538 21.61 4.48 -30.57
C LYS A 538 23.00 4.09 -30.08
N GLY A 539 23.27 2.80 -29.95
CA GLY A 539 24.60 2.28 -29.62
C GLY A 539 24.94 2.25 -28.13
N MET A 540 24.01 2.62 -27.24
CA MET A 540 24.15 2.51 -25.79
C MET A 540 23.17 1.47 -25.26
N GLU A 541 23.62 0.60 -24.37
CA GLU A 541 22.76 -0.36 -23.66
C GLU A 541 22.25 0.29 -22.36
N SER A 542 21.50 1.39 -22.53
CA SER A 542 20.91 2.16 -21.44
C SER A 542 19.40 2.24 -21.62
N TYR A 543 18.68 2.02 -20.54
CA TYR A 543 17.23 1.84 -20.55
C TYR A 543 16.53 2.73 -19.54
N ALA A 544 15.45 3.37 -19.98
CA ALA A 544 14.49 4.07 -19.13
C ALA A 544 13.34 3.09 -18.80
N ILE A 545 13.15 2.80 -17.54
CA ILE A 545 12.16 1.85 -17.04
C ILE A 545 11.17 2.60 -16.15
N GLN A 546 9.92 2.66 -16.57
CA GLN A 546 8.81 3.23 -15.79
C GLN A 546 7.96 2.07 -15.25
N ILE A 547 7.74 2.04 -13.95
CA ILE A 547 7.05 0.94 -13.27
C ILE A 547 6.01 1.52 -12.32
N LYS A 548 4.80 0.98 -12.32
CA LYS A 548 3.89 1.14 -11.19
C LYS A 548 4.30 0.16 -10.11
N GLN A 549 4.63 0.67 -8.93
CA GLN A 549 5.12 -0.12 -7.79
C GLN A 549 4.10 -0.08 -6.66
N ASP A 550 3.71 -1.25 -6.17
CA ASP A 550 3.05 -1.41 -4.88
C ASP A 550 4.11 -1.89 -3.87
N TYR A 551 4.21 -1.19 -2.75
CA TYR A 551 5.12 -1.52 -1.65
C TYR A 551 4.29 -1.93 -0.44
N TYR A 552 4.57 -3.07 0.14
CA TYR A 552 3.95 -3.57 1.37
C TYR A 552 5.01 -3.96 2.38
N SER A 553 4.78 -3.62 3.63
CA SER A 553 5.64 -4.06 4.74
C SER A 553 4.81 -4.30 6.00
N SER A 554 5.43 -4.76 7.05
CA SER A 554 4.75 -5.04 8.32
C SER A 554 4.04 -3.83 8.95
N ASN A 555 4.42 -2.60 8.60
CA ASN A 555 3.88 -1.38 9.21
C ASN A 555 3.70 -0.22 8.21
N TYR A 556 3.81 -0.46 6.92
CA TYR A 556 3.66 0.57 5.89
C TYR A 556 3.27 -0.05 4.56
N GLY A 557 2.43 0.64 3.81
CA GLY A 557 2.10 0.29 2.44
C GLY A 557 1.87 1.55 1.61
N ASP A 558 2.33 1.55 0.38
CA ASP A 558 2.05 2.60 -0.60
C ASP A 558 2.00 2.06 -2.03
N THR A 559 1.43 2.86 -2.92
CA THR A 559 1.43 2.63 -4.36
C THR A 559 1.93 3.90 -5.04
N GLY A 560 2.85 3.76 -5.97
CA GLY A 560 3.42 4.89 -6.69
C GLY A 560 4.07 4.48 -7.99
N TYR A 561 4.85 5.39 -8.54
CA TYR A 561 5.53 5.24 -9.82
C TYR A 561 7.03 5.33 -9.61
N LEU A 562 7.71 4.25 -9.96
CA LEU A 562 9.16 4.13 -9.95
C LEU A 562 9.67 4.37 -11.37
N PHE A 563 10.64 5.27 -11.51
CA PHE A 563 11.40 5.42 -12.74
C PHE A 563 12.86 5.07 -12.47
N LEU A 564 13.43 4.26 -13.34
CA LEU A 564 14.84 3.87 -13.31
C LEU A 564 15.49 4.19 -14.65
N TYR A 565 16.65 4.83 -14.60
CA TYR A 565 17.59 4.87 -15.71
C TYR A 565 18.71 3.88 -15.41
N VAL A 566 18.79 2.83 -16.21
CA VAL A 566 19.69 1.70 -15.99
C VAL A 566 20.68 1.54 -17.14
N ASP A 567 21.93 1.42 -16.82
CA ASP A 567 23.03 1.08 -17.73
C ASP A 567 23.25 -0.45 -17.68
N ILE A 568 23.13 -1.11 -18.83
CA ILE A 568 23.30 -2.56 -19.00
C ILE A 568 24.44 -2.85 -20.02
N ASN A 569 25.40 -1.95 -20.17
CA ASN A 569 26.58 -2.25 -20.99
C ASN A 569 27.36 -3.46 -20.48
N ASP A 570 27.32 -3.72 -19.16
CA ASP A 570 27.68 -4.98 -18.55
C ASP A 570 26.39 -5.70 -18.09
N PRO A 571 25.88 -6.70 -18.84
CA PRO A 571 24.65 -7.41 -18.50
C PRO A 571 24.69 -8.15 -17.15
N GLU A 572 25.89 -8.52 -16.67
CA GLU A 572 26.06 -9.18 -15.39
C GLU A 572 25.99 -8.19 -14.20
N ASN A 573 26.30 -6.91 -14.46
CA ASN A 573 26.35 -5.85 -13.45
C ASN A 573 25.57 -4.60 -13.90
N PRO A 574 24.24 -4.66 -14.04
CA PRO A 574 23.43 -3.50 -14.36
C PRO A 574 23.56 -2.41 -13.30
N ILE A 575 23.67 -1.14 -13.73
CA ILE A 575 23.90 0.00 -12.83
C ILE A 575 22.79 1.04 -12.98
N ILE A 576 22.15 1.41 -11.86
CA ILE A 576 21.16 2.46 -11.80
C ILE A 576 21.86 3.81 -11.74
N LYS A 577 21.66 4.63 -12.76
CA LYS A 577 22.16 6.02 -12.83
C LYS A 577 21.16 7.02 -12.23
N VAL A 578 19.86 6.78 -12.43
CA VAL A 578 18.78 7.61 -11.89
C VAL A 578 17.70 6.72 -11.31
N ARG A 579 17.20 7.09 -10.14
CA ARG A 579 16.01 6.51 -9.53
C ARG A 579 15.08 7.62 -9.07
N THR A 580 13.84 7.61 -9.55
CA THR A 580 12.82 8.50 -8.98
C THR A 580 11.62 7.71 -8.51
N TRP A 581 10.96 8.19 -7.48
CA TRP A 581 9.72 7.64 -6.98
C TRP A 581 8.70 8.74 -6.73
N GLN A 582 7.51 8.58 -7.30
CA GLN A 582 6.40 9.53 -7.19
C GLN A 582 5.16 8.80 -6.67
N PRO A 583 4.49 9.30 -5.61
CA PRO A 583 3.26 8.69 -5.10
C PRO A 583 2.08 8.84 -6.08
N LYS A 584 2.11 9.87 -6.90
CA LYS A 584 1.11 10.16 -7.95
C LYS A 584 1.74 10.99 -9.08
N PRO A 585 1.16 11.00 -10.28
CA PRO A 585 1.59 11.92 -11.33
C PRO A 585 1.48 13.37 -10.85
N ASP A 586 2.52 14.15 -11.11
CA ASP A 586 2.50 15.58 -10.81
C ASP A 586 1.55 16.31 -11.77
N PRO A 587 0.72 17.26 -11.33
CA PRO A 587 -0.20 18.00 -12.21
C PRO A 587 0.51 18.71 -13.36
N LYS A 588 1.72 19.23 -13.10
CA LYS A 588 2.50 20.02 -14.08
C LYS A 588 3.48 19.13 -14.86
N PHE A 589 4.19 18.25 -14.19
CA PHE A 589 5.27 17.46 -14.76
C PHE A 589 4.86 16.03 -15.11
N LYS A 590 3.63 15.61 -14.75
CA LYS A 590 3.14 14.23 -14.92
C LYS A 590 4.05 13.21 -14.23
N LEU A 591 4.47 12.17 -14.94
CA LEU A 591 5.47 11.21 -14.44
C LEU A 591 6.86 11.70 -14.88
N ILE A 592 7.81 11.62 -13.96
CA ILE A 592 9.22 11.87 -14.27
C ILE A 592 9.70 10.74 -15.18
N ASP A 593 10.25 11.09 -16.32
CA ASP A 593 10.78 10.17 -17.32
C ASP A 593 12.19 10.58 -17.78
N ALA A 594 12.72 9.90 -18.80
CA ALA A 594 14.05 10.17 -19.35
C ALA A 594 14.26 11.60 -19.88
N GLY A 595 13.19 12.31 -20.22
CA GLY A 595 13.27 13.67 -20.74
C GLY A 595 13.67 14.74 -19.70
N TYR A 596 13.76 14.35 -18.43
CA TYR A 596 14.16 15.22 -17.33
C TYR A 596 15.67 15.13 -16.97
N PHE A 597 16.43 14.22 -17.59
CA PHE A 597 17.84 13.94 -17.23
C PHE A 597 18.80 14.03 -18.40
#